data_4218ef76a77d432f6d47b221eb4c9150
#
_entry.id   4218ef76a77d432f6d47b221eb4c9150
#
_cell.length_a   1.000
_cell.length_b   1.000
_cell.length_c   1.000
_cell.angle_alpha   90.00
_cell.angle_beta   90.00
_cell.angle_gamma   90.00
#
_symmetry.space_group_name_H-M   'P 1'
#
loop_
_entity.id
_entity.type
_entity.pdbx_description
1 polymer ?
#
loop_
_entity_poly.entity_id
_entity_poly.type
_entity_poly.pdbx_seq_one_letter_code
_entity_poly.pdbx_strand_id
1 'polypeptide(L)'
;MLIPWICEENREACFEAINDTDADYCMGHFELNGFDPIPGVTMKHGDDPTALSKFKMVCSGHFHCRSHKSNIHYLGNPCQLYWNDYGHDRGFHILNTSTRKLKFYKNPYHTFNKIFYKDDINLTPMFLKKLEGTYVKLIVEEKNDQIKFDQVVRRLQAVDLADLKIIEDVTYDLDNVETDVEVEDTLTILEHCVSEFDNKDDIFPILKSLYMEAVEV
;
A
#
# COMPACT_ATOMS: atom_id res chain seq x y z
N MET A 1 25.40 11.43 -8.97
CA MET A 1 24.87 12.51 -8.13
C MET A 1 23.90 11.94 -7.10
N LEU A 2 23.94 12.42 -5.85
CA LEU A 2 22.95 12.10 -4.82
C LEU A 2 22.27 13.39 -4.40
N ILE A 3 20.92 13.40 -4.39
CA ILE A 3 20.10 14.54 -3.97
C ILE A 3 19.39 14.15 -2.67
N PRO A 4 19.49 14.98 -1.62
CA PRO A 4 18.74 14.74 -0.38
C PRO A 4 17.23 14.92 -0.60
N TRP A 5 16.45 14.65 0.45
CA TRP A 5 15.03 15.04 0.46
C TRP A 5 14.92 16.54 0.16
N ILE A 6 14.11 16.89 -0.84
CA ILE A 6 13.89 18.29 -1.21
C ILE A 6 12.78 18.86 -0.33
N CYS A 7 13.11 19.90 0.42
CA CYS A 7 12.21 20.70 1.22
C CYS A 7 12.32 22.17 0.80
N GLU A 8 11.52 23.04 1.39
CA GLU A 8 11.49 24.46 1.03
C GLU A 8 12.86 25.11 1.20
N GLU A 9 13.58 24.79 2.29
CA GLU A 9 14.87 25.40 2.64
C GLU A 9 16.02 25.02 1.70
N ASN A 10 15.98 23.84 1.07
CA ASN A 10 17.07 23.36 0.23
C ASN A 10 16.71 23.27 -1.26
N ARG A 11 15.46 23.59 -1.61
CA ARG A 11 14.91 23.39 -2.95
C ARG A 11 15.74 24.06 -4.04
N GLU A 12 16.02 25.35 -3.87
CA GLU A 12 16.78 26.13 -4.85
C GLU A 12 18.19 25.55 -5.07
N ALA A 13 18.90 25.27 -4.00
CA ALA A 13 20.24 24.67 -4.05
C ALA A 13 20.25 23.27 -4.70
N CYS A 14 19.23 22.46 -4.44
CA CYS A 14 19.10 21.14 -5.06
C CYS A 14 18.89 21.24 -6.58
N PHE A 15 18.02 22.14 -7.05
CA PHE A 15 17.76 22.31 -8.48
C PHE A 15 18.93 22.99 -9.20
N GLU A 16 19.62 23.93 -8.55
CA GLU A 16 20.86 24.50 -9.07
C GLU A 16 21.92 23.42 -9.26
N ALA A 17 22.16 22.59 -8.24
CA ALA A 17 23.08 21.46 -8.34
C ALA A 17 22.68 20.44 -9.41
N ILE A 18 21.38 20.17 -9.59
CA ILE A 18 20.87 19.31 -10.67
C ILE A 18 21.21 19.91 -12.03
N ASN A 19 21.05 21.22 -12.19
CA ASN A 19 21.31 21.91 -13.46
C ASN A 19 22.79 21.94 -13.81
N ASP A 20 23.66 22.11 -12.82
CA ASP A 20 25.10 22.32 -13.02
C ASP A 20 25.92 21.04 -13.13
N THR A 21 25.33 19.86 -12.80
CA THR A 21 26.08 18.60 -12.81
C THR A 21 26.21 17.99 -14.21
N ASP A 22 27.35 17.33 -14.46
CA ASP A 22 27.61 16.48 -15.63
C ASP A 22 27.44 14.98 -15.29
N ALA A 23 26.86 14.64 -14.13
CA ALA A 23 26.68 13.26 -13.71
C ALA A 23 25.73 12.49 -14.65
N ASP A 24 26.06 11.25 -14.95
CA ASP A 24 25.23 10.34 -15.75
C ASP A 24 24.00 9.82 -14.99
N TYR A 25 24.13 9.68 -13.66
CA TYR A 25 23.12 9.07 -12.78
C TYR A 25 22.73 10.04 -11.67
N CYS A 26 21.44 10.09 -11.40
CA CYS A 26 20.88 10.82 -10.26
C CYS A 26 20.10 9.86 -9.34
N MET A 27 20.33 9.97 -8.05
CA MET A 27 19.57 9.22 -7.03
C MET A 27 19.06 10.20 -5.99
N GLY A 28 17.79 10.06 -5.62
CA GLY A 28 17.15 10.94 -4.66
C GLY A 28 15.85 10.37 -4.13
N HIS A 29 15.08 11.23 -3.47
CA HIS A 29 13.77 10.91 -2.94
C HIS A 29 12.79 11.96 -3.46
N PHE A 30 12.41 11.80 -4.71
CA PHE A 30 11.65 12.80 -5.46
C PHE A 30 10.16 12.51 -5.41
N GLU A 31 9.37 13.55 -5.29
CA GLU A 31 7.93 13.53 -5.52
C GLU A 31 7.66 14.18 -6.90
N LEU A 32 7.46 13.36 -7.92
CA LEU A 32 7.33 13.84 -9.30
C LEU A 32 5.91 13.70 -9.82
N ASN A 33 5.47 14.76 -10.49
CA ASN A 33 4.21 14.77 -11.22
C ASN A 33 4.21 13.70 -12.34
N GLY A 34 3.04 13.09 -12.56
CA GLY A 34 2.81 12.15 -13.65
C GLY A 34 3.28 10.72 -13.39
N PHE A 35 3.69 10.38 -12.18
CA PHE A 35 3.99 9.03 -11.73
C PHE A 35 2.90 8.49 -10.81
N ASP A 36 2.83 7.17 -10.68
CA ASP A 36 1.80 6.49 -9.90
C ASP A 36 2.35 6.10 -8.52
N PRO A 37 1.94 6.77 -7.41
CA PRO A 37 2.29 6.36 -6.05
C PRO A 37 1.68 4.99 -5.71
N ILE A 38 0.49 4.72 -6.24
CA ILE A 38 -0.23 3.46 -6.19
C ILE A 38 -0.63 3.10 -7.62
N PRO A 39 -0.61 1.83 -8.04
CA PRO A 39 -1.01 1.43 -9.39
C PRO A 39 -2.37 1.98 -9.79
N GLY A 40 -2.41 2.70 -10.91
CA GLY A 40 -3.63 3.31 -11.46
C GLY A 40 -4.00 4.68 -10.87
N VAL A 41 -3.25 5.19 -9.89
CA VAL A 41 -3.47 6.53 -9.32
C VAL A 41 -2.30 7.42 -9.69
N THR A 42 -2.48 8.27 -10.70
CA THR A 42 -1.42 9.16 -11.16
C THR A 42 -1.35 10.42 -10.29
N MET A 43 -0.15 10.73 -9.78
CA MET A 43 0.14 11.96 -9.05
C MET A 43 -0.01 13.18 -9.97
N LYS A 44 -0.82 14.14 -9.55
CA LYS A 44 -1.04 15.41 -10.28
C LYS A 44 -0.25 16.57 -9.70
N HIS A 45 0.40 16.35 -8.58
CA HIS A 45 1.24 17.31 -7.86
C HIS A 45 2.69 16.84 -7.88
N GLY A 46 3.58 17.62 -7.29
CA GLY A 46 5.00 17.32 -7.25
C GLY A 46 5.81 18.08 -8.30
N ASP A 47 7.09 17.77 -8.33
CA ASP A 47 8.05 18.46 -9.18
C ASP A 47 7.93 18.02 -10.66
N ASP A 48 8.30 18.93 -11.57
CA ASP A 48 8.36 18.61 -12.99
C ASP A 48 9.53 17.64 -13.28
N PRO A 49 9.25 16.44 -13.79
CA PRO A 49 10.29 15.46 -14.11
C PRO A 49 11.25 15.91 -15.23
N THR A 50 10.90 16.94 -16.00
CA THR A 50 11.73 17.43 -17.12
C THR A 50 13.10 17.93 -16.66
N ALA A 51 13.22 18.46 -15.45
CA ALA A 51 14.50 18.87 -14.86
C ALA A 51 15.50 17.69 -14.74
N LEU A 52 15.00 16.46 -14.68
CA LEU A 52 15.82 15.25 -14.55
C LEU A 52 16.09 14.55 -15.91
N SER A 53 15.62 15.09 -17.01
CA SER A 53 15.73 14.47 -18.34
C SER A 53 17.17 14.37 -18.88
N LYS A 54 18.09 15.20 -18.38
CA LYS A 54 19.52 15.20 -18.75
C LYS A 54 20.27 13.96 -18.29
N PHE A 55 19.81 13.31 -17.21
CA PHE A 55 20.46 12.12 -16.68
C PHE A 55 20.20 10.90 -17.56
N LYS A 56 21.17 10.00 -17.66
CA LYS A 56 20.98 8.70 -18.34
C LYS A 56 20.04 7.79 -17.58
N MET A 57 20.00 7.91 -16.24
CA MET A 57 19.09 7.21 -15.37
C MET A 57 18.92 7.97 -14.06
N VAL A 58 17.68 8.05 -13.62
CA VAL A 58 17.28 8.57 -12.30
C VAL A 58 16.66 7.43 -11.50
N CYS A 59 17.11 7.24 -10.27
CA CYS A 59 16.52 6.31 -9.33
C CYS A 59 15.92 7.09 -8.15
N SER A 60 14.63 6.91 -7.91
CA SER A 60 13.93 7.59 -6.83
C SER A 60 13.34 6.62 -5.81
N GLY A 61 13.38 7.00 -4.54
CA GLY A 61 12.49 6.50 -3.50
C GLY A 61 11.15 7.23 -3.55
N HIS A 62 10.54 7.48 -2.40
CA HIS A 62 9.25 8.13 -2.16
C HIS A 62 8.05 7.22 -2.40
N PHE A 63 7.77 6.79 -3.63
CA PHE A 63 6.67 5.88 -3.90
C PHE A 63 7.02 4.44 -3.52
N HIS A 64 6.14 3.80 -2.76
CA HIS A 64 6.33 2.43 -2.29
C HIS A 64 6.19 1.40 -3.41
N CYS A 65 5.42 1.71 -4.44
CA CYS A 65 5.27 0.85 -5.62
C CYS A 65 6.33 1.18 -6.66
N ARG A 66 6.87 0.11 -7.27
CA ARG A 66 7.81 0.27 -8.38
C ARG A 66 7.10 0.78 -9.61
N SER A 67 7.67 1.79 -10.23
CA SER A 67 7.21 2.28 -11.52
C SER A 67 8.38 2.87 -12.31
N HIS A 68 8.23 3.02 -13.61
CA HIS A 68 9.23 3.73 -14.40
C HIS A 68 8.56 4.44 -15.57
N LYS A 69 9.11 5.59 -15.92
CA LYS A 69 8.73 6.35 -17.10
C LYS A 69 9.97 7.06 -17.64
N SER A 70 10.25 6.86 -18.94
CA SER A 70 11.46 7.39 -19.56
C SER A 70 12.74 6.92 -18.83
N ASN A 71 13.58 7.86 -18.40
CA ASN A 71 14.83 7.60 -17.68
C ASN A 71 14.67 7.54 -16.14
N ILE A 72 13.45 7.72 -15.61
CA ILE A 72 13.16 7.81 -14.19
C ILE A 72 12.57 6.48 -13.69
N HIS A 73 13.16 5.93 -12.63
CA HIS A 73 12.77 4.67 -11.99
C HIS A 73 12.45 4.92 -10.51
N TYR A 74 11.20 4.71 -10.10
CA TYR A 74 10.83 4.56 -8.71
C TYR A 74 11.12 3.12 -8.29
N LEU A 75 12.00 2.95 -7.29
CA LEU A 75 12.51 1.64 -6.91
C LEU A 75 11.56 0.85 -6.05
N GLY A 76 10.62 1.54 -5.37
CA GLY A 76 9.73 0.95 -4.38
C GLY A 76 10.44 0.57 -3.08
N ASN A 77 9.69 0.01 -2.14
CA ASN A 77 10.21 -0.43 -0.85
C ASN A 77 10.90 -1.79 -0.93
N PRO A 78 11.96 -2.05 -0.12
CA PRO A 78 12.59 -3.34 -0.03
C PRO A 78 11.74 -4.39 0.71
N CYS A 79 10.84 -3.95 1.59
CA CYS A 79 9.89 -4.75 2.36
C CYS A 79 8.57 -3.99 2.53
N GLN A 80 7.56 -4.66 3.03
CA GLN A 80 6.29 -4.01 3.39
C GLN A 80 6.50 -3.19 4.68
N LEU A 81 6.10 -1.92 4.67
CA LEU A 81 6.19 -0.99 5.80
C LEU A 81 4.81 -0.71 6.41
N TYR A 82 3.77 -0.74 5.58
CA TYR A 82 2.38 -0.48 5.97
C TYR A 82 1.42 -1.46 5.30
N TRP A 83 0.19 -1.54 5.77
CA TRP A 83 -0.86 -2.38 5.18
C TRP A 83 -1.14 -2.06 3.70
N ASN A 84 -0.94 -0.81 3.28
CA ASN A 84 -1.05 -0.41 1.87
C ASN A 84 -0.02 -1.09 0.96
N ASP A 85 1.03 -1.67 1.53
CA ASP A 85 2.05 -2.41 0.79
C ASP A 85 1.66 -3.87 0.52
N TYR A 86 0.58 -4.35 1.13
CA TYR A 86 0.05 -5.68 0.91
C TYR A 86 -0.29 -5.94 -0.56
N GLY A 87 0.02 -7.14 -1.05
CA GLY A 87 -0.31 -7.54 -2.43
C GLY A 87 0.66 -7.05 -3.50
N HIS A 88 1.63 -6.20 -3.16
CA HIS A 88 2.62 -5.69 -4.09
C HIS A 88 4.00 -6.31 -3.88
N ASP A 89 4.70 -6.62 -4.98
CA ASP A 89 6.05 -7.14 -4.92
C ASP A 89 7.03 -6.11 -4.37
N ARG A 90 7.68 -6.45 -3.27
CA ARG A 90 8.73 -5.67 -2.61
C ARG A 90 10.09 -6.30 -2.87
N GLY A 91 11.16 -5.50 -2.77
CA GLY A 91 12.51 -6.02 -3.00
C GLY A 91 13.50 -4.90 -3.28
N PHE A 92 14.65 -5.26 -3.80
CA PHE A 92 15.73 -4.33 -4.09
C PHE A 92 16.24 -4.48 -5.53
N HIS A 93 17.01 -3.51 -5.95
CA HIS A 93 17.58 -3.48 -7.29
C HIS A 93 19.10 -3.53 -7.24
N ILE A 94 19.69 -4.18 -8.25
CA ILE A 94 21.12 -4.11 -8.55
C ILE A 94 21.27 -3.37 -9.87
N LEU A 95 21.99 -2.25 -9.83
CA LEU A 95 22.37 -1.48 -11.01
C LEU A 95 23.75 -1.93 -11.51
N ASN A 96 23.81 -2.39 -12.76
CA ASN A 96 25.06 -2.56 -13.46
C ASN A 96 25.39 -1.26 -14.23
N THR A 97 26.36 -0.49 -13.73
CA THR A 97 26.70 0.82 -14.29
C THR A 97 27.30 0.74 -15.68
N SER A 98 28.01 -0.34 -16.03
CA SER A 98 28.59 -0.53 -17.36
C SER A 98 27.54 -0.82 -18.43
N THR A 99 26.53 -1.65 -18.10
CA THR A 99 25.46 -2.01 -19.03
C THR A 99 24.20 -1.18 -18.84
N ARG A 100 24.13 -0.35 -17.80
CA ARG A 100 22.95 0.44 -17.38
C ARG A 100 21.71 -0.41 -17.12
N LYS A 101 21.89 -1.70 -16.80
CA LYS A 101 20.76 -2.59 -16.48
C LYS A 101 20.46 -2.53 -15.01
N LEU A 102 19.19 -2.23 -14.71
CA LEU A 102 18.61 -2.29 -13.37
C LEU A 102 17.85 -3.61 -13.23
N LYS A 103 18.32 -4.50 -12.33
CA LYS A 103 17.69 -5.79 -12.09
C LYS A 103 17.01 -5.81 -10.73
N PHE A 104 15.75 -6.16 -10.70
CA PHE A 104 14.96 -6.32 -9.50
C PHE A 104 15.12 -7.72 -8.90
N TYR A 105 15.21 -7.78 -7.58
CA TYR A 105 15.21 -9.01 -6.78
C TYR A 105 14.07 -8.91 -5.76
N LYS A 106 13.09 -9.80 -5.93
CA LYS A 106 11.92 -9.86 -5.07
C LYS A 106 12.30 -10.31 -3.67
N ASN A 107 11.80 -9.61 -2.65
CA ASN A 107 11.82 -10.06 -1.27
C ASN A 107 10.78 -11.18 -1.10
N PRO A 108 11.18 -12.39 -0.67
CA PRO A 108 10.23 -13.49 -0.46
C PRO A 108 9.44 -13.38 0.86
N TYR A 109 9.82 -12.46 1.74
CA TYR A 109 9.19 -12.31 3.06
C TYR A 109 8.08 -11.27 3.01
N HIS A 110 7.01 -11.57 3.71
CA HIS A 110 5.85 -10.69 3.87
C HIS A 110 5.68 -10.31 5.33
N THR A 111 5.53 -9.02 5.61
CA THR A 111 5.27 -8.49 6.95
C THR A 111 3.78 -8.53 7.27
N PHE A 112 2.94 -8.24 6.26
CA PHE A 112 1.49 -8.15 6.38
C PHE A 112 0.82 -9.25 5.57
N ASN A 113 -0.12 -9.95 6.20
CA ASN A 113 -0.85 -11.05 5.59
C ASN A 113 -2.36 -10.85 5.80
N LYS A 114 -3.15 -10.96 4.73
CA LYS A 114 -4.62 -11.02 4.79
C LYS A 114 -5.06 -12.45 4.56
N ILE A 115 -5.92 -12.93 5.42
CA ILE A 115 -6.55 -14.25 5.33
C ILE A 115 -8.05 -14.00 5.18
N PHE A 116 -8.61 -14.43 4.06
CA PHE A 116 -10.04 -14.32 3.80
C PHE A 116 -10.72 -15.58 4.31
N TYR A 117 -11.51 -15.42 5.38
CA TYR A 117 -12.19 -16.54 6.00
C TYR A 117 -13.46 -16.91 5.25
N LYS A 118 -13.59 -18.20 4.96
CA LYS A 118 -14.81 -18.91 4.61
C LYS A 118 -14.84 -20.22 5.37
N ASP A 119 -16.02 -20.82 5.53
CA ASP A 119 -16.18 -22.05 6.34
C ASP A 119 -15.37 -23.27 5.83
N ASP A 120 -14.89 -23.24 4.60
CA ASP A 120 -14.06 -24.27 3.99
C ASP A 120 -12.54 -23.96 4.02
N ILE A 121 -12.13 -22.88 4.69
CA ILE A 121 -10.72 -22.49 4.75
C ILE A 121 -9.85 -23.59 5.40
N ASN A 122 -8.72 -23.87 4.76
CA ASN A 122 -7.74 -24.84 5.26
C ASN A 122 -6.41 -24.17 5.59
N LEU A 123 -6.15 -23.92 6.86
CA LEU A 123 -4.89 -23.41 7.35
C LEU A 123 -3.90 -24.57 7.61
N THR A 124 -3.07 -24.91 6.63
CA THR A 124 -2.08 -25.98 6.81
C THR A 124 -1.00 -25.58 7.83
N PRO A 125 -0.36 -26.54 8.56
CA PRO A 125 0.73 -26.22 9.49
C PRO A 125 1.90 -25.47 8.81
N MET A 126 2.21 -25.78 7.56
CA MET A 126 3.24 -25.10 6.80
C MET A 126 2.85 -23.64 6.49
N PHE A 127 1.57 -23.36 6.23
CA PHE A 127 1.08 -22.02 6.03
C PHE A 127 1.15 -21.22 7.34
N LEU A 128 0.66 -21.79 8.46
CA LEU A 128 0.70 -21.14 9.77
C LEU A 128 2.14 -20.80 10.18
N LYS A 129 3.10 -21.66 9.93
CA LYS A 129 4.51 -21.40 10.20
C LYS A 129 5.07 -20.18 9.45
N LYS A 130 4.56 -19.89 8.24
CA LYS A 130 4.98 -18.70 7.48
C LYS A 130 4.44 -17.39 8.04
N LEU A 131 3.45 -17.46 8.92
CA LEU A 131 2.85 -16.29 9.56
C LEU A 131 3.60 -15.88 10.84
N GLU A 132 4.51 -16.71 11.38
CA GLU A 132 5.28 -16.39 12.59
C GLU A 132 5.97 -15.02 12.44
N GLY A 133 5.81 -14.14 13.45
CA GLY A 133 6.37 -12.80 13.50
C GLY A 133 5.73 -11.78 12.55
N THR A 134 4.61 -12.12 11.89
CA THR A 134 3.94 -11.23 10.94
C THR A 134 2.63 -10.65 11.51
N TYR A 135 2.16 -9.57 10.87
CA TYR A 135 0.86 -8.97 11.15
C TYR A 135 -0.20 -9.65 10.28
N VAL A 136 -1.27 -10.12 10.90
CA VAL A 136 -2.33 -10.87 10.20
C VAL A 136 -3.67 -10.15 10.36
N LYS A 137 -4.38 -9.95 9.24
CA LYS A 137 -5.80 -9.59 9.23
C LYS A 137 -6.60 -10.80 8.77
N LEU A 138 -7.52 -11.27 9.62
CA LEU A 138 -8.52 -12.28 9.27
C LEU A 138 -9.80 -11.56 8.85
N ILE A 139 -10.05 -11.51 7.55
CA ILE A 139 -11.22 -10.87 6.96
C ILE A 139 -12.31 -11.92 6.80
N VAL A 140 -13.45 -11.73 7.46
CA VAL A 140 -14.55 -12.69 7.46
C VAL A 140 -15.48 -12.37 6.31
N GLU A 141 -15.43 -13.17 5.25
CA GLU A 141 -16.32 -13.01 4.08
C GLU A 141 -17.62 -13.82 4.23
N GLU A 142 -17.53 -15.01 4.86
CA GLU A 142 -18.66 -15.91 5.04
C GLU A 142 -18.47 -16.71 6.33
N LYS A 143 -19.45 -16.63 7.26
CA LYS A 143 -19.41 -17.30 8.55
C LYS A 143 -20.77 -17.95 8.82
N ASN A 144 -20.98 -19.16 8.32
CA ASN A 144 -22.20 -19.95 8.57
C ASN A 144 -22.01 -20.94 9.74
N ASP A 145 -20.77 -21.27 10.08
CA ASP A 145 -20.41 -22.22 11.16
C ASP A 145 -19.50 -21.55 12.19
N GLN A 146 -20.10 -21.11 13.30
CA GLN A 146 -19.38 -20.46 14.39
C GLN A 146 -18.30 -21.37 15.01
N ILE A 147 -18.54 -22.69 15.07
CA ILE A 147 -17.59 -23.64 15.68
C ILE A 147 -16.32 -23.71 14.83
N LYS A 148 -16.47 -23.77 13.51
CA LYS A 148 -15.31 -23.75 12.60
C LYS A 148 -14.56 -22.44 12.65
N PHE A 149 -15.27 -21.33 12.71
CA PHE A 149 -14.66 -20.02 12.88
C PHE A 149 -13.79 -19.96 14.13
N ASP A 150 -14.35 -20.34 15.30
CA ASP A 150 -13.62 -20.35 16.55
C ASP A 150 -12.37 -21.27 16.50
N GLN A 151 -12.45 -22.40 15.79
CA GLN A 151 -11.30 -23.27 15.59
C GLN A 151 -10.19 -22.60 14.77
N VAL A 152 -10.56 -21.87 13.73
CA VAL A 152 -9.61 -21.12 12.90
C VAL A 152 -8.95 -20.01 13.72
N VAL A 153 -9.74 -19.22 14.45
CA VAL A 153 -9.24 -18.16 15.34
C VAL A 153 -8.25 -18.72 16.37
N ARG A 154 -8.61 -19.80 17.08
CA ARG A 154 -7.71 -20.46 18.03
C ARG A 154 -6.41 -20.93 17.41
N ARG A 155 -6.47 -21.44 16.17
CA ARG A 155 -5.25 -21.89 15.46
C ARG A 155 -4.34 -20.72 15.08
N LEU A 156 -4.91 -19.59 14.70
CA LEU A 156 -4.14 -18.36 14.43
C LEU A 156 -3.55 -17.78 15.71
N GLN A 157 -4.33 -17.73 16.80
CA GLN A 157 -3.87 -17.26 18.11
C GLN A 157 -2.76 -18.13 18.72
N ALA A 158 -2.67 -19.41 18.30
CA ALA A 158 -1.60 -20.31 18.74
C ALA A 158 -0.28 -20.10 17.98
N VAL A 159 -0.26 -19.28 16.92
CA VAL A 159 0.95 -18.88 16.19
C VAL A 159 1.54 -17.65 16.88
N ASP A 160 2.86 -17.58 16.96
CA ASP A 160 3.57 -16.39 17.46
C ASP A 160 3.51 -15.27 16.41
N LEU A 161 2.35 -14.58 16.33
CA LEU A 161 2.09 -13.47 15.43
C LEU A 161 2.54 -12.16 16.07
N ALA A 162 2.99 -11.20 15.26
CA ALA A 162 3.21 -9.84 15.74
C ALA A 162 1.88 -9.16 16.13
N ASP A 163 0.81 -9.43 15.36
CA ASP A 163 -0.55 -8.98 15.67
C ASP A 163 -1.57 -9.81 14.90
N LEU A 164 -2.78 -9.95 15.45
CA LEU A 164 -3.93 -10.59 14.80
C LEU A 164 -5.14 -9.69 14.93
N LYS A 165 -5.62 -9.13 13.82
CA LYS A 165 -6.90 -8.42 13.75
C LYS A 165 -7.93 -9.27 13.03
N ILE A 166 -9.13 -9.35 13.60
CA ILE A 166 -10.29 -10.03 13.02
C ILE A 166 -11.24 -8.94 12.54
N ILE A 167 -11.52 -8.92 11.24
CA ILE A 167 -12.43 -7.96 10.61
C ILE A 167 -13.66 -8.74 10.19
N GLU A 168 -14.73 -8.59 10.95
CA GLU A 168 -16.05 -9.08 10.59
C GLU A 168 -16.80 -7.92 9.94
N ASP A 169 -17.43 -8.17 8.79
CA ASP A 169 -18.36 -7.21 8.19
C ASP A 169 -19.61 -7.18 9.07
N VAL A 170 -19.53 -6.40 10.14
CA VAL A 170 -20.70 -6.13 10.97
C VAL A 170 -21.58 -5.22 10.13
N THR A 171 -22.56 -5.80 9.45
CA THR A 171 -23.71 -5.03 9.02
C THR A 171 -24.34 -4.48 10.31
N TYR A 172 -23.95 -3.26 10.69
CA TYR A 172 -24.66 -2.52 11.73
C TYR A 172 -26.08 -2.39 11.22
N ASP A 173 -27.01 -3.03 11.94
CA ASP A 173 -28.43 -2.78 11.85
C ASP A 173 -28.60 -1.34 12.35
N LEU A 174 -28.55 -0.37 11.42
CA LEU A 174 -28.66 1.07 11.71
C LEU A 174 -30.04 1.46 12.26
N ASP A 175 -30.97 0.50 12.30
CA ASP A 175 -32.33 0.72 12.81
C ASP A 175 -32.44 0.83 14.34
N ASN A 176 -31.34 0.66 15.11
CA ASN A 176 -31.37 0.62 16.57
C ASN A 176 -30.36 1.51 17.30
N VAL A 177 -29.75 2.50 16.65
CA VAL A 177 -28.89 3.47 17.37
C VAL A 177 -29.57 4.83 17.40
N GLU A 178 -30.39 5.03 18.45
CA GLU A 178 -30.75 6.39 18.90
C GLU A 178 -29.48 7.04 19.46
N THR A 179 -28.76 7.79 18.66
CA THR A 179 -27.76 8.74 19.14
C THR A 179 -28.01 10.10 18.53
N ASP A 180 -28.51 11.00 19.37
CA ASP A 180 -28.59 12.45 19.18
C ASP A 180 -27.18 13.04 19.05
N VAL A 181 -26.53 12.89 17.90
CA VAL A 181 -25.36 13.69 17.49
C VAL A 181 -25.45 13.88 15.98
N GLU A 182 -25.73 15.13 15.56
CA GLU A 182 -25.60 15.57 14.17
C GLU A 182 -24.15 15.59 13.71
N VAL A 183 -23.55 14.40 13.59
CA VAL A 183 -22.32 14.21 12.84
C VAL A 183 -22.68 13.23 11.74
N GLU A 184 -22.73 13.71 10.51
CA GLU A 184 -22.84 12.82 9.35
C GLU A 184 -21.73 11.78 9.47
N ASP A 185 -22.12 10.53 9.69
CA ASP A 185 -21.20 9.42 9.76
C ASP A 185 -20.42 9.34 8.44
N THR A 186 -19.12 9.09 8.52
CA THR A 186 -18.25 8.98 7.33
C THR A 186 -18.81 8.00 6.30
N LEU A 187 -19.49 6.94 6.73
CA LEU A 187 -20.16 6.00 5.83
C LEU A 187 -21.28 6.65 5.03
N THR A 188 -22.08 7.50 5.65
CA THR A 188 -23.16 8.28 4.98
C THR A 188 -22.55 9.23 3.95
N ILE A 189 -21.43 9.88 4.26
CA ILE A 189 -20.71 10.73 3.32
C ILE A 189 -20.18 9.91 2.14
N LEU A 190 -19.59 8.74 2.39
CA LEU A 190 -19.11 7.84 1.34
C LEU A 190 -20.25 7.36 0.44
N GLU A 191 -21.39 6.97 1.01
CA GLU A 191 -22.57 6.55 0.26
C GLU A 191 -23.08 7.69 -0.63
N HIS A 192 -23.15 8.90 -0.08
CA HIS A 192 -23.54 10.09 -0.84
C HIS A 192 -22.56 10.39 -1.98
N CYS A 193 -21.25 10.28 -1.74
CA CYS A 193 -20.23 10.50 -2.77
C CYS A 193 -20.34 9.52 -3.95
N VAL A 194 -20.81 8.30 -3.74
CA VAL A 194 -20.97 7.32 -4.82
C VAL A 194 -22.38 7.25 -5.41
N SER A 195 -23.33 7.97 -4.81
CA SER A 195 -24.75 7.92 -5.21
C SER A 195 -25.01 8.31 -6.67
N GLU A 196 -24.13 9.15 -7.26
CA GLU A 196 -24.24 9.64 -8.62
C GLU A 196 -23.59 8.70 -9.67
N PHE A 197 -22.92 7.63 -9.24
CA PHE A 197 -22.27 6.69 -10.16
C PHE A 197 -23.22 5.57 -10.57
N ASP A 198 -23.21 5.20 -11.86
CA ASP A 198 -24.05 4.12 -12.41
C ASP A 198 -23.79 2.75 -11.77
N ASN A 199 -22.58 2.53 -11.24
CA ASN A 199 -22.12 1.29 -10.61
C ASN A 199 -21.96 1.43 -9.08
N LYS A 200 -22.76 2.29 -8.44
CA LYS A 200 -22.74 2.56 -7.00
C LYS A 200 -22.88 1.28 -6.15
N ASP A 201 -23.71 0.33 -6.60
CA ASP A 201 -23.99 -0.91 -5.88
C ASP A 201 -22.76 -1.85 -5.82
N ASP A 202 -21.81 -1.69 -6.74
CA ASP A 202 -20.54 -2.42 -6.75
C ASP A 202 -19.45 -1.64 -5.98
N ILE A 203 -19.47 -0.30 -6.06
CA ILE A 203 -18.42 0.55 -5.47
C ILE A 203 -18.62 0.72 -3.97
N PHE A 204 -19.84 0.99 -3.50
CA PHE A 204 -20.10 1.32 -2.10
C PHE A 204 -19.68 0.19 -1.13
N PRO A 205 -19.97 -1.10 -1.39
CA PRO A 205 -19.49 -2.19 -0.54
C PRO A 205 -17.96 -2.25 -0.42
N ILE A 206 -17.25 -1.93 -1.50
CA ILE A 206 -15.77 -1.90 -1.50
C ILE A 206 -15.28 -0.74 -0.62
N LEU A 207 -15.84 0.46 -0.77
CA LEU A 207 -15.48 1.63 0.04
C LEU A 207 -15.80 1.42 1.51
N LYS A 208 -16.96 0.83 1.81
CA LYS A 208 -17.35 0.47 3.18
C LYS A 208 -16.35 -0.50 3.81
N SER A 209 -15.98 -1.56 3.09
CA SER A 209 -14.98 -2.53 3.57
C SER A 209 -13.62 -1.88 3.83
N LEU A 210 -13.16 -1.00 2.93
CA LEU A 210 -11.90 -0.26 3.10
C LEU A 210 -11.97 0.71 4.28
N TYR A 211 -13.09 1.40 4.49
CA TYR A 211 -13.29 2.28 5.62
C TYR A 211 -13.25 1.51 6.95
N MET A 212 -13.98 0.39 7.04
CA MET A 212 -13.97 -0.44 8.24
C MET A 212 -12.56 -0.96 8.54
N GLU A 213 -11.82 -1.40 7.51
CA GLU A 213 -10.42 -1.81 7.66
C GLU A 213 -9.52 -0.66 8.18
N ALA A 214 -9.81 0.58 7.78
CA ALA A 214 -9.05 1.75 8.20
C ALA A 214 -9.35 2.21 9.62
N VAL A 215 -10.60 2.11 10.07
CA VAL A 215 -11.03 2.55 11.43
C VAL A 215 -10.55 1.59 12.51
N GLU A 216 -10.35 0.31 12.19
CA GLU A 216 -9.83 -0.70 13.12
C GLU A 216 -8.27 -0.73 13.20
N VAL A 217 -7.61 0.35 12.80
CA VAL A 217 -6.13 0.49 12.88
C VAL A 217 -5.67 0.92 14.27
#